data_ba1b42c4e6c7744285e56be206fc32c9
#
_entry.id   ba1b42c4e6c7744285e56be206fc32c9
#
_cell.length_a   1.000
_cell.length_b   1.000
_cell.length_c   1.000
_cell.angle_alpha   90.00
_cell.angle_beta   90.00
_cell.angle_gamma   90.00
#
_symmetry.space_group_name_H-M   'P 1'
#
loop_
_entity.id
_entity.type
_entity.pdbx_description
1 polymer ?
#
loop_
_entity_poly.entity_id
_entity_poly.type
_entity_poly.pdbx_seq_one_letter_code
_entity_poly.pdbx_strand_id
1 'polypeptide(L)'
;MDAVIDTPTSVADVPEPVFTLVYEQKNITNDIAPYVVSVAYTDFLSGQSDEIEVVLEDTDGRWLDAWYPGKGDALTLKIGYTGAPLLACGRFEIDEIGFDDPASTVTIHGLGTGVKASVRSRKAKAYEHTTLATIAARVAKRNHLTLTGRIRDIRIDRVTQYQEQDVAFLTRLAREYGYAFKISGSKLIFSELADLRGSDAVLQFKRADLKSIRLRDKIKDVYAQAKVGYHNPKTKKLVVYGVTGDSVGVVGQSEAAAGKRKPSGQSTSGDTLRLSARAGSKATLQTKARAALDQANLKQTGGSVEMTGDTKLAAGASIELLELGKLSGKYLIESARHRLDRGGGYQTEVELKRSAIAVQAGKGGGTTPKKSTKGLQVYGVTAKGDVGVVGTTPVAAKGKKK
;
A
#
# COMPACT_ATOMS: atom_id res chain seq x y z
N MET A 1 -37.98 12.14 -51.94
CA MET A 1 -37.54 12.67 -50.63
C MET A 1 -36.86 11.52 -49.93
N ASP A 2 -35.56 11.37 -50.17
CA ASP A 2 -34.76 10.31 -49.55
C ASP A 2 -34.29 10.77 -48.19
N ALA A 3 -34.75 10.06 -47.13
CA ALA A 3 -34.30 10.30 -45.77
C ALA A 3 -32.85 9.80 -45.66
N VAL A 4 -31.92 10.74 -45.51
CA VAL A 4 -30.52 10.44 -45.12
C VAL A 4 -30.56 9.98 -43.65
N ILE A 5 -30.34 8.69 -43.45
CA ILE A 5 -30.12 8.13 -42.11
C ILE A 5 -28.70 8.52 -41.73
N ASP A 6 -28.60 9.52 -40.88
CA ASP A 6 -27.35 9.92 -40.21
C ASP A 6 -26.96 8.81 -39.22
N THR A 7 -26.06 7.95 -39.66
CA THR A 7 -25.41 6.94 -38.76
C THR A 7 -24.40 7.68 -37.90
N PRO A 8 -24.53 7.67 -36.57
CA PRO A 8 -23.51 8.23 -35.73
C PRO A 8 -22.28 7.33 -35.73
N THR A 9 -21.30 7.69 -36.56
CA THR A 9 -19.97 7.07 -36.58
C THR A 9 -19.11 7.67 -35.47
N SER A 10 -19.39 7.35 -34.22
CA SER A 10 -18.37 7.34 -33.19
C SER A 10 -18.18 5.89 -32.76
N VAL A 11 -17.31 5.18 -33.43
CA VAL A 11 -16.68 3.99 -32.87
C VAL A 11 -15.99 4.49 -31.59
N ALA A 12 -16.57 4.18 -30.44
CA ALA A 12 -15.90 4.42 -29.17
C ALA A 12 -14.56 3.69 -29.28
N ASP A 13 -13.47 4.45 -29.28
CA ASP A 13 -12.12 3.91 -29.33
C ASP A 13 -11.98 2.99 -28.11
N VAL A 14 -12.00 1.67 -28.33
CA VAL A 14 -11.82 0.69 -27.25
C VAL A 14 -10.37 0.81 -26.81
N PRO A 15 -10.10 1.17 -25.54
CA PRO A 15 -8.73 1.35 -25.08
C PRO A 15 -7.95 0.04 -25.24
N GLU A 16 -6.88 0.06 -26.02
CA GLU A 16 -6.03 -1.10 -26.26
C GLU A 16 -5.04 -1.25 -25.09
N PRO A 17 -5.06 -2.39 -24.37
CA PRO A 17 -4.12 -2.67 -23.30
C PRO A 17 -2.70 -2.83 -23.87
N VAL A 18 -1.72 -2.16 -23.24
CA VAL A 18 -0.31 -2.22 -23.63
C VAL A 18 0.60 -2.36 -22.43
N PHE A 19 1.74 -3.01 -22.66
CA PHE A 19 2.84 -3.04 -21.71
C PHE A 19 4.15 -2.62 -22.38
N THR A 20 5.14 -2.25 -21.58
CA THR A 20 6.53 -2.08 -22.02
C THR A 20 7.42 -2.84 -21.08
N LEU A 21 8.20 -3.78 -21.59
CA LEU A 21 9.19 -4.54 -20.82
C LEU A 21 10.60 -4.24 -21.34
N VAL A 22 11.45 -3.84 -20.39
CA VAL A 22 12.88 -3.57 -20.64
C VAL A 22 13.70 -4.56 -19.84
N TYR A 23 14.57 -5.31 -20.51
CA TYR A 23 15.52 -6.26 -19.93
C TYR A 23 16.92 -5.68 -20.04
N GLU A 24 17.65 -5.53 -18.93
CA GLU A 24 19.03 -5.00 -18.87
C GLU A 24 19.23 -3.73 -19.73
N GLN A 25 18.33 -2.78 -19.74
CA GLN A 25 18.32 -1.53 -20.53
C GLN A 25 17.88 -1.69 -22.00
N LYS A 26 17.66 -2.92 -22.51
CA LYS A 26 17.12 -3.14 -23.85
C LYS A 26 15.59 -3.29 -23.80
N ASN A 27 14.86 -2.51 -24.58
CA ASN A 27 13.43 -2.71 -24.73
C ASN A 27 13.19 -3.98 -25.57
N ILE A 28 12.61 -5.01 -24.95
CA ILE A 28 12.32 -6.30 -25.57
C ILE A 28 10.83 -6.51 -25.85
N THR A 29 10.01 -5.49 -25.65
CA THR A 29 8.53 -5.59 -25.75
C THR A 29 8.10 -6.24 -27.04
N ASN A 30 8.59 -5.75 -28.17
CA ASN A 30 8.21 -6.28 -29.49
C ASN A 30 8.78 -7.68 -29.75
N ASP A 31 9.96 -7.97 -29.20
CA ASP A 31 10.62 -9.27 -29.37
C ASP A 31 9.84 -10.38 -28.67
N ILE A 32 9.23 -10.07 -27.50
CA ILE A 32 8.52 -11.06 -26.69
C ILE A 32 6.99 -11.05 -26.91
N ALA A 33 6.41 -9.97 -27.43
CA ALA A 33 4.96 -9.80 -27.55
C ALA A 33 4.22 -11.01 -28.14
N PRO A 34 4.73 -11.71 -29.18
CA PRO A 34 4.08 -12.90 -29.74
C PRO A 34 3.99 -14.08 -28.77
N TYR A 35 4.90 -14.15 -27.78
CA TYR A 35 5.02 -15.26 -26.83
C TYR A 35 4.34 -14.95 -25.50
N VAL A 36 4.02 -13.69 -25.20
CA VAL A 36 3.42 -13.31 -23.91
C VAL A 36 2.04 -13.92 -23.75
N VAL A 37 1.86 -14.72 -22.71
CA VAL A 37 0.58 -15.23 -22.22
C VAL A 37 -0.03 -14.23 -21.26
N SER A 38 0.77 -13.78 -20.27
CA SER A 38 0.36 -12.74 -19.35
C SER A 38 1.55 -11.98 -18.77
N VAL A 39 1.29 -10.73 -18.39
CA VAL A 39 2.20 -9.89 -17.60
C VAL A 39 1.44 -9.38 -16.41
N ALA A 40 1.96 -9.59 -15.20
CA ALA A 40 1.36 -9.11 -13.98
C ALA A 40 2.36 -8.31 -13.13
N TYR A 41 1.83 -7.31 -12.44
CA TYR A 41 2.53 -6.50 -11.44
C TYR A 41 1.71 -6.46 -10.17
N THR A 42 2.31 -6.78 -9.03
CA THR A 42 1.68 -6.69 -7.72
C THR A 42 2.38 -5.63 -6.88
N ASP A 43 1.62 -4.61 -6.48
CA ASP A 43 2.03 -3.55 -5.59
C ASP A 43 1.53 -3.85 -4.17
N PHE A 44 2.42 -3.87 -3.18
CA PHE A 44 2.09 -4.12 -1.77
C PHE A 44 2.24 -2.86 -0.93
N LEU A 45 1.30 -2.62 -0.02
CA LEU A 45 1.36 -1.49 0.90
C LEU A 45 2.51 -1.60 1.89
N SER A 46 2.76 -2.79 2.43
CA SER A 46 3.74 -2.98 3.49
C SER A 46 4.14 -4.43 3.69
N GLY A 47 5.39 -4.64 4.06
CA GLY A 47 5.90 -5.91 4.54
C GLY A 47 6.37 -6.89 3.47
N GLN A 48 6.07 -6.62 2.20
CA GLN A 48 6.51 -7.39 1.05
C GLN A 48 7.13 -6.46 0.02
N SER A 49 8.00 -7.00 -0.83
CA SER A 49 8.49 -6.31 -2.02
C SER A 49 7.44 -6.37 -3.11
N ASP A 50 7.35 -5.32 -3.92
CA ASP A 50 6.58 -5.37 -5.15
C ASP A 50 7.15 -6.46 -6.07
N GLU A 51 6.32 -7.10 -6.85
CA GLU A 51 6.70 -8.21 -7.69
C GLU A 51 6.13 -8.12 -9.10
N ILE A 52 6.83 -8.71 -10.06
CA ILE A 52 6.31 -8.93 -11.40
C ILE A 52 6.33 -10.42 -11.73
N GLU A 53 5.41 -10.81 -12.61
CA GLU A 53 5.29 -12.13 -13.17
C GLU A 53 5.10 -11.98 -14.68
N VAL A 54 5.93 -12.61 -15.46
CA VAL A 54 5.83 -12.65 -16.93
C VAL A 54 5.73 -14.11 -17.34
N VAL A 55 4.61 -14.48 -17.95
CA VAL A 55 4.36 -15.85 -18.46
C VAL A 55 4.49 -15.83 -19.96
N LEU A 56 5.38 -16.68 -20.48
CA LEU A 56 5.73 -16.76 -21.89
C LEU A 56 5.45 -18.17 -22.41
N GLU A 57 4.92 -18.27 -23.60
CA GLU A 57 4.75 -19.53 -24.33
C GLU A 57 6.10 -19.99 -24.90
N ASP A 58 6.46 -21.24 -24.69
CA ASP A 58 7.75 -21.84 -25.10
C ASP A 58 7.55 -23.09 -25.96
N THR A 59 6.81 -22.95 -27.07
CA THR A 59 6.51 -24.06 -27.97
C THR A 59 7.72 -24.56 -28.75
N ASP A 60 8.76 -23.75 -28.90
CA ASP A 60 9.98 -24.08 -29.64
C ASP A 60 11.24 -24.23 -28.76
N GLY A 61 11.08 -24.19 -27.43
CA GLY A 61 12.15 -24.42 -26.46
C GLY A 61 13.17 -23.28 -26.33
N ARG A 62 12.93 -22.12 -26.95
CA ARG A 62 13.91 -21.01 -26.96
C ARG A 62 14.14 -20.39 -25.58
N TRP A 63 13.13 -20.36 -24.73
CA TRP A 63 13.22 -19.79 -23.37
C TRP A 63 13.96 -20.69 -22.41
N LEU A 64 14.08 -21.97 -22.73
CA LEU A 64 14.88 -22.95 -21.96
C LEU A 64 16.33 -23.04 -22.44
N ASP A 65 16.65 -22.45 -23.62
CA ASP A 65 17.98 -22.52 -24.22
C ASP A 65 18.52 -21.12 -24.56
N ALA A 66 18.42 -20.68 -25.80
CA ALA A 66 19.10 -19.48 -26.29
C ALA A 66 18.62 -18.15 -25.64
N TRP A 67 17.38 -18.11 -25.18
CA TRP A 67 16.77 -16.94 -24.56
C TRP A 67 16.54 -17.12 -23.06
N TYR A 68 17.23 -18.08 -22.44
CA TYR A 68 17.11 -18.29 -21.00
C TYR A 68 17.60 -17.05 -20.22
N PRO A 69 16.73 -16.39 -19.41
CA PRO A 69 17.13 -15.18 -18.71
C PRO A 69 18.06 -15.47 -17.55
N GLY A 70 18.92 -14.50 -17.21
CA GLY A 70 19.81 -14.60 -16.06
C GLY A 70 19.10 -14.30 -14.75
N LYS A 71 19.35 -15.13 -13.71
CA LYS A 71 18.91 -14.80 -12.36
C LYS A 71 19.66 -13.59 -11.84
N GLY A 72 18.94 -12.60 -11.32
CA GLY A 72 19.50 -11.32 -10.88
C GLY A 72 19.53 -10.24 -11.96
N ASP A 73 19.22 -10.59 -13.21
CA ASP A 73 19.09 -9.60 -14.28
C ASP A 73 17.90 -8.69 -14.04
N ALA A 74 17.97 -7.46 -14.56
CA ALA A 74 16.99 -6.44 -14.27
C ALA A 74 15.88 -6.37 -15.32
N LEU A 75 14.65 -6.33 -14.83
CA LEU A 75 13.45 -6.04 -15.60
C LEU A 75 12.85 -4.70 -15.19
N THR A 76 12.35 -3.93 -16.14
CA THR A 76 11.53 -2.74 -15.89
C THR A 76 10.23 -2.85 -16.65
N LEU A 77 9.12 -2.69 -15.94
CA LEU A 77 7.77 -2.88 -16.49
C LEU A 77 6.98 -1.57 -16.44
N LYS A 78 6.21 -1.33 -17.51
CA LYS A 78 5.12 -0.35 -17.55
C LYS A 78 3.87 -1.02 -18.12
N ILE A 79 2.68 -0.71 -17.56
CA ILE A 79 1.39 -1.28 -17.98
C ILE A 79 0.36 -0.15 -18.10
N GLY A 80 -0.57 -0.27 -19.02
CA GLY A 80 -1.68 0.67 -19.19
C GLY A 80 -2.42 0.51 -20.49
N TYR A 81 -2.86 1.64 -21.05
CA TYR A 81 -3.58 1.69 -22.30
C TYR A 81 -2.87 2.60 -23.31
N THR A 82 -3.02 2.26 -24.59
CA THR A 82 -2.55 3.11 -25.70
C THR A 82 -3.17 4.51 -25.60
N GLY A 83 -2.35 5.54 -25.81
CA GLY A 83 -2.80 6.94 -25.75
C GLY A 83 -2.98 7.50 -24.31
N ALA A 84 -2.76 6.70 -23.26
CA ALA A 84 -2.81 7.13 -21.87
C ALA A 84 -1.45 6.98 -21.16
N PRO A 85 -1.20 7.72 -20.05
CA PRO A 85 -0.01 7.51 -19.23
C PRO A 85 0.05 6.09 -18.67
N LEU A 86 1.14 5.37 -18.96
CA LEU A 86 1.37 4.04 -18.43
C LEU A 86 1.77 4.09 -16.94
N LEU A 87 1.30 3.13 -16.17
CA LEU A 87 1.75 2.87 -14.80
C LEU A 87 3.20 2.39 -14.85
N ALA A 88 4.12 3.16 -14.28
CA ALA A 88 5.51 2.76 -14.11
C ALA A 88 5.62 1.82 -12.89
N CYS A 89 5.70 0.51 -13.12
CA CYS A 89 5.73 -0.49 -12.05
C CYS A 89 7.07 -0.50 -11.30
N GLY A 90 8.14 -0.06 -11.94
CA GLY A 90 9.47 0.01 -11.33
C GLY A 90 10.48 -0.93 -11.98
N ARG A 91 11.60 -1.13 -11.26
CA ARG A 91 12.68 -2.03 -11.65
C ARG A 91 12.71 -3.25 -10.72
N PHE A 92 12.87 -4.42 -11.30
CA PHE A 92 12.85 -5.72 -10.63
C PHE A 92 14.11 -6.50 -10.95
N GLU A 93 14.52 -7.39 -10.06
CA GLU A 93 15.57 -8.38 -10.31
C GLU A 93 14.91 -9.75 -10.43
N ILE A 94 15.29 -10.54 -11.45
CA ILE A 94 14.76 -11.89 -11.67
C ILE A 94 15.22 -12.77 -10.51
N ASP A 95 14.23 -13.30 -9.76
CA ASP A 95 14.46 -14.16 -8.59
C ASP A 95 14.25 -15.65 -8.92
N GLU A 96 13.21 -15.94 -9.69
CA GLU A 96 12.81 -17.31 -10.03
C GLU A 96 12.38 -17.42 -11.49
N ILE A 97 12.73 -18.56 -12.11
CA ILE A 97 12.30 -18.94 -13.46
C ILE A 97 11.69 -20.32 -13.33
N GLY A 98 10.39 -20.44 -13.64
CA GLY A 98 9.64 -21.69 -13.65
C GLY A 98 9.38 -22.16 -15.07
N PHE A 99 9.22 -23.47 -15.24
CA PHE A 99 8.78 -24.10 -16.49
C PHE A 99 7.66 -25.07 -16.19
N ASP A 100 6.57 -25.00 -16.95
CA ASP A 100 5.38 -25.83 -16.82
C ASP A 100 5.12 -26.61 -18.12
N ASP A 101 5.12 -27.96 -18.00
CA ASP A 101 4.75 -28.89 -19.06
C ASP A 101 3.54 -29.75 -18.61
N PRO A 102 2.52 -29.97 -19.41
CA PRO A 102 2.45 -29.85 -20.87
C PRO A 102 2.02 -28.46 -21.39
N ALA A 103 1.86 -27.44 -20.55
CA ALA A 103 1.48 -26.10 -21.00
C ALA A 103 2.56 -25.43 -21.86
N SER A 104 3.80 -25.94 -21.81
CA SER A 104 4.99 -25.37 -22.49
C SER A 104 5.09 -23.87 -22.24
N THR A 105 5.10 -23.48 -20.96
CA THR A 105 5.22 -22.08 -20.55
C THR A 105 6.42 -21.86 -19.66
N VAL A 106 7.09 -20.73 -19.81
CA VAL A 106 8.12 -20.24 -18.92
C VAL A 106 7.58 -19.06 -18.14
N THR A 107 7.68 -19.13 -16.81
CA THR A 107 7.27 -18.07 -15.90
C THR A 107 8.50 -17.41 -15.29
N ILE A 108 8.62 -16.10 -15.47
CA ILE A 108 9.69 -15.29 -14.91
C ILE A 108 9.12 -14.47 -13.75
N HIS A 109 9.59 -14.73 -12.53
CA HIS A 109 9.27 -13.93 -11.36
C HIS A 109 10.40 -12.95 -11.06
N GLY A 110 10.04 -11.68 -10.86
CA GLY A 110 10.97 -10.63 -10.46
C GLY A 110 10.51 -9.92 -9.20
N LEU A 111 11.46 -9.67 -8.31
CA LEU A 111 11.24 -8.92 -7.06
C LEU A 111 11.74 -7.48 -7.20
N GLY A 112 11.00 -6.54 -6.63
CA GLY A 112 11.33 -5.11 -6.68
C GLY A 112 12.75 -4.83 -6.21
N THR A 113 13.55 -4.15 -7.04
CA THR A 113 14.92 -3.75 -6.70
C THR A 113 14.92 -2.70 -5.60
N GLY A 114 15.97 -2.70 -4.79
CA GLY A 114 16.13 -1.82 -3.62
C GLY A 114 16.47 -2.62 -2.37
N VAL A 115 16.19 -3.93 -2.38
CA VAL A 115 16.55 -4.85 -1.31
C VAL A 115 17.90 -5.50 -1.64
N LYS A 116 18.98 -4.69 -1.72
CA LYS A 116 20.35 -5.19 -1.92
C LYS A 116 20.75 -6.18 -0.83
N ALA A 117 21.78 -6.97 -1.08
CA ALA A 117 22.32 -7.93 -0.11
C ALA A 117 22.59 -7.32 1.29
N SER A 118 22.94 -6.02 1.36
CA SER A 118 23.13 -5.29 2.62
C SER A 118 21.85 -5.17 3.45
N VAL A 119 20.68 -5.08 2.81
CA VAL A 119 19.35 -4.99 3.47
C VAL A 119 18.89 -6.36 3.92
N ARG A 120 19.26 -7.42 3.18
CA ARG A 120 18.95 -8.83 3.48
C ARG A 120 19.85 -9.41 4.56
N SER A 121 21.03 -8.80 4.84
CA SER A 121 21.95 -9.29 5.86
C SER A 121 21.37 -9.11 7.26
N ARG A 122 21.46 -10.14 8.10
CA ARG A 122 21.07 -10.08 9.51
C ARG A 122 22.05 -9.22 10.31
N LYS A 123 21.54 -8.36 11.17
CA LYS A 123 22.34 -7.43 11.97
C LYS A 123 21.93 -7.48 13.43
N ALA A 124 22.92 -7.24 14.31
CA ALA A 124 22.71 -7.06 15.72
C ALA A 124 23.10 -5.61 16.09
N LYS A 125 22.13 -4.76 16.39
CA LYS A 125 22.36 -3.36 16.74
C LYS A 125 21.34 -2.85 17.74
N ALA A 126 21.83 -2.19 18.80
CA ALA A 126 20.99 -1.46 19.73
C ALA A 126 20.85 0.02 19.32
N TYR A 127 19.66 0.54 19.49
CA TYR A 127 19.34 1.96 19.32
C TYR A 127 18.78 2.47 20.62
N GLU A 128 19.41 3.50 21.19
CA GLU A 128 19.07 4.05 22.51
C GLU A 128 18.85 5.56 22.40
N HIS A 129 17.95 6.09 23.25
CA HIS A 129 17.64 7.52 23.35
C HIS A 129 17.47 8.22 21.99
N THR A 130 16.63 7.66 21.13
CA THR A 130 16.48 8.08 19.72
C THR A 130 15.00 8.22 19.35
N THR A 131 14.73 8.51 18.06
CA THR A 131 13.36 8.57 17.53
C THR A 131 13.19 7.55 16.40
N LEU A 132 11.91 7.19 16.11
CA LEU A 132 11.59 6.31 14.97
C LEU A 132 12.14 6.88 13.66
N ALA A 133 11.98 8.19 13.45
CA ALA A 133 12.50 8.88 12.25
C ALA A 133 14.03 8.76 12.14
N THR A 134 14.75 8.94 13.25
CA THR A 134 16.21 8.82 13.28
C THR A 134 16.67 7.38 12.97
N ILE A 135 15.96 6.37 13.50
CA ILE A 135 16.27 4.97 13.19
C ILE A 135 16.05 4.69 11.70
N ALA A 136 14.90 5.09 11.14
CA ALA A 136 14.59 4.93 9.73
C ALA A 136 15.64 5.61 8.83
N ALA A 137 16.05 6.84 9.17
CA ALA A 137 17.06 7.58 8.43
C ALA A 137 18.45 6.91 8.48
N ARG A 138 18.87 6.40 9.66
CA ARG A 138 20.13 5.65 9.80
C ARG A 138 20.15 4.38 8.97
N VAL A 139 19.01 3.66 8.91
CA VAL A 139 18.88 2.46 8.08
C VAL A 139 18.87 2.83 6.59
N ALA A 140 18.14 3.86 6.20
CA ALA A 140 18.12 4.37 4.83
C ALA A 140 19.54 4.75 4.36
N LYS A 141 20.26 5.57 5.15
CA LYS A 141 21.62 6.03 4.82
C LYS A 141 22.60 4.88 4.60
N ARG A 142 22.60 3.88 5.51
CA ARG A 142 23.53 2.74 5.38
C ARG A 142 23.22 1.80 4.21
N ASN A 143 22.02 1.85 3.66
CA ASN A 143 21.60 1.08 2.50
C ASN A 143 21.53 1.91 1.22
N HIS A 144 22.00 3.15 1.25
CA HIS A 144 21.98 4.09 0.12
C HIS A 144 20.56 4.35 -0.42
N LEU A 145 19.57 4.37 0.50
CA LEU A 145 18.17 4.65 0.20
C LEU A 145 17.79 6.06 0.65
N THR A 146 16.84 6.67 -0.03
CA THR A 146 16.24 7.95 0.35
C THR A 146 15.00 7.70 1.21
N LEU A 147 15.00 8.18 2.46
CA LEU A 147 13.84 8.12 3.32
C LEU A 147 12.74 9.06 2.78
N THR A 148 11.55 8.52 2.56
CA THR A 148 10.38 9.24 2.06
C THR A 148 9.18 8.99 2.98
N GLY A 149 8.34 10.01 3.18
CA GLY A 149 7.16 9.93 4.02
C GLY A 149 7.26 10.80 5.26
N ARG A 150 6.19 10.85 6.03
CA ARG A 150 6.10 11.63 7.27
C ARG A 150 6.13 10.71 8.47
N ILE A 151 7.13 10.84 9.32
CA ILE A 151 7.23 10.11 10.58
C ILE A 151 7.10 11.13 11.73
N ARG A 152 6.13 10.91 12.64
CA ARG A 152 5.97 11.73 13.85
C ARG A 152 7.19 11.61 14.75
N ASP A 153 7.42 12.60 15.62
CA ASP A 153 8.47 12.54 16.63
C ASP A 153 8.10 11.55 17.75
N ILE A 154 8.40 10.27 17.51
CA ILE A 154 8.16 9.17 18.43
C ILE A 154 9.48 8.83 19.11
N ARG A 155 9.58 9.15 20.39
CA ARG A 155 10.78 8.85 21.19
C ARG A 155 10.85 7.37 21.53
N ILE A 156 12.03 6.79 21.37
CA ILE A 156 12.35 5.39 21.65
C ILE A 156 13.55 5.37 22.59
N ASP A 157 13.33 4.92 23.83
CA ASP A 157 14.39 4.82 24.83
C ASP A 157 15.39 3.75 24.45
N ARG A 158 14.90 2.57 24.08
CA ARG A 158 15.74 1.47 23.61
C ARG A 158 14.95 0.52 22.72
N VAL A 159 15.54 0.17 21.58
CA VAL A 159 15.10 -0.92 20.72
C VAL A 159 16.31 -1.64 20.17
N THR A 160 16.24 -2.96 20.08
CA THR A 160 17.32 -3.79 19.56
C THR A 160 16.87 -4.48 18.28
N GLN A 161 17.65 -4.32 17.24
CA GLN A 161 17.64 -5.19 16.07
C GLN A 161 18.48 -6.40 16.44
N TYR A 162 17.82 -7.54 16.71
CA TYR A 162 18.53 -8.74 17.16
C TYR A 162 18.49 -9.81 16.08
N GLN A 163 19.61 -10.03 15.39
CA GLN A 163 19.73 -11.00 14.29
C GLN A 163 18.61 -10.84 13.23
N GLU A 164 18.13 -9.63 13.04
CA GLU A 164 17.08 -9.28 12.07
C GLU A 164 17.69 -8.61 10.83
N GLN A 165 17.08 -8.85 9.68
CA GLN A 165 17.31 -8.07 8.49
C GLN A 165 16.76 -6.64 8.66
N ASP A 166 17.33 -5.67 7.96
CA ASP A 166 16.89 -4.28 8.03
C ASP A 166 15.42 -4.10 7.65
N VAL A 167 14.96 -4.83 6.63
CA VAL A 167 13.55 -4.83 6.20
C VAL A 167 12.64 -5.34 7.31
N ALA A 168 12.94 -6.52 7.86
CA ALA A 168 12.14 -7.13 8.93
C ALA A 168 12.09 -6.23 10.18
N PHE A 169 13.22 -5.64 10.55
CA PHE A 169 13.32 -4.71 11.67
C PHE A 169 12.45 -3.47 11.47
N LEU A 170 12.53 -2.82 10.30
CA LEU A 170 11.72 -1.63 10.02
C LEU A 170 10.24 -1.97 9.84
N THR A 171 9.89 -3.12 9.25
CA THR A 171 8.50 -3.61 9.16
C THR A 171 7.91 -3.81 10.55
N ARG A 172 8.68 -4.42 11.47
CA ARG A 172 8.25 -4.59 12.86
C ARG A 172 8.02 -3.26 13.56
N LEU A 173 8.96 -2.30 13.43
CA LEU A 173 8.81 -0.98 14.01
C LEU A 173 7.63 -0.21 13.40
N ALA A 174 7.50 -0.21 12.08
CA ALA A 174 6.38 0.42 11.40
C ALA A 174 5.05 -0.12 11.95
N ARG A 175 4.91 -1.43 12.05
CA ARG A 175 3.72 -2.08 12.61
C ARG A 175 3.47 -1.66 14.06
N GLU A 176 4.50 -1.64 14.90
CA GLU A 176 4.36 -1.25 16.32
C GLU A 176 3.85 0.19 16.51
N TYR A 177 4.16 1.08 15.57
CA TYR A 177 3.84 2.51 15.67
C TYR A 177 2.76 2.99 14.70
N GLY A 178 2.09 2.09 13.98
CA GLY A 178 0.96 2.41 13.11
C GLY A 178 1.35 2.97 11.75
N TYR A 179 2.47 2.54 11.22
CA TYR A 179 2.97 2.89 9.88
C TYR A 179 2.91 1.69 8.93
N ALA A 180 2.74 1.98 7.65
CA ALA A 180 3.10 1.11 6.55
C ALA A 180 4.56 1.38 6.18
N PHE A 181 5.29 0.34 5.81
CA PHE A 181 6.70 0.42 5.41
C PHE A 181 6.95 -0.43 4.18
N LYS A 182 7.58 0.17 3.16
CA LYS A 182 8.07 -0.57 1.99
C LYS A 182 9.35 0.06 1.43
N ILE A 183 10.08 -0.72 0.65
CA ILE A 183 11.18 -0.25 -0.18
C ILE A 183 10.72 -0.34 -1.63
N SER A 184 10.85 0.76 -2.36
CA SER A 184 10.53 0.82 -3.79
C SER A 184 11.65 1.56 -4.51
N GLY A 185 12.37 0.88 -5.38
CA GLY A 185 13.58 1.38 -6.02
C GLY A 185 14.61 1.88 -5.00
N SER A 186 15.03 3.13 -5.12
CA SER A 186 15.99 3.78 -4.19
C SER A 186 15.32 4.45 -2.99
N LYS A 187 14.02 4.24 -2.77
CA LYS A 187 13.25 4.90 -1.71
C LYS A 187 12.87 3.95 -0.60
N LEU A 188 13.07 4.39 0.63
CA LEU A 188 12.56 3.79 1.85
C LEU A 188 11.33 4.58 2.29
N ILE A 189 10.15 3.99 2.18
CA ILE A 189 8.88 4.69 2.33
C ILE A 189 8.25 4.34 3.67
N PHE A 190 7.94 5.37 4.47
CA PHE A 190 7.13 5.26 5.67
C PHE A 190 5.87 6.09 5.50
N SER A 191 4.71 5.46 5.63
CA SER A 191 3.41 6.11 5.55
C SER A 191 2.58 5.84 6.79
N GLU A 192 2.04 6.88 7.43
CA GLU A 192 1.16 6.69 8.57
C GLU A 192 -0.17 6.10 8.10
N LEU A 193 -0.57 4.95 8.65
CA LEU A 193 -1.81 4.27 8.25
C LEU A 193 -3.06 5.12 8.49
N ALA A 194 -3.03 5.99 9.50
CA ALA A 194 -4.12 6.92 9.77
C ALA A 194 -4.28 7.96 8.65
N ASP A 195 -3.17 8.48 8.12
CA ASP A 195 -3.17 9.44 7.01
C ASP A 195 -3.66 8.77 5.71
N LEU A 196 -3.22 7.54 5.42
CA LEU A 196 -3.66 6.79 4.25
C LEU A 196 -5.17 6.51 4.29
N ARG A 197 -5.70 6.12 5.45
CA ARG A 197 -7.15 5.94 5.65
C ARG A 197 -7.93 7.24 5.59
N GLY A 198 -7.28 8.35 5.95
CA GLY A 198 -7.83 9.69 5.91
C GLY A 198 -7.88 10.30 4.51
N SER A 199 -7.09 9.79 3.55
CA SER A 199 -7.03 10.34 2.19
C SER A 199 -8.37 10.16 1.45
N ASP A 200 -8.66 11.04 0.52
CA ASP A 200 -9.86 10.93 -0.33
C ASP A 200 -9.77 9.67 -1.22
N ALA A 201 -10.92 9.09 -1.56
CA ALA A 201 -10.99 7.99 -2.50
C ALA A 201 -10.56 8.46 -3.90
N VAL A 202 -9.64 7.71 -4.53
CA VAL A 202 -9.15 8.02 -5.89
C VAL A 202 -10.19 7.69 -6.95
N LEU A 203 -10.99 6.65 -6.70
CA LEU A 203 -12.05 6.15 -7.57
C LEU A 203 -13.25 5.68 -6.75
N GLN A 204 -14.42 5.68 -7.39
CA GLN A 204 -15.65 5.13 -6.85
C GLN A 204 -16.17 4.05 -7.80
N PHE A 205 -16.63 2.94 -7.25
CA PHE A 205 -17.15 1.82 -8.02
C PHE A 205 -18.54 1.42 -7.52
N LYS A 206 -19.46 1.26 -8.45
CA LYS A 206 -20.75 0.60 -8.20
C LYS A 206 -20.57 -0.91 -8.37
N ARG A 207 -21.54 -1.67 -7.87
CA ARG A 207 -21.53 -3.12 -8.04
C ARG A 207 -21.40 -3.56 -9.51
N ALA A 208 -22.06 -2.83 -10.42
CA ALA A 208 -22.05 -3.13 -11.84
C ALA A 208 -20.68 -2.90 -12.52
N ASP A 209 -19.81 -2.07 -11.95
CA ASP A 209 -18.49 -1.75 -12.49
C ASP A 209 -17.45 -2.83 -12.16
N LEU A 210 -17.82 -3.82 -11.33
CA LEU A 210 -16.93 -4.82 -10.78
C LEU A 210 -17.16 -6.19 -11.42
N LYS A 211 -16.06 -6.83 -11.84
CA LYS A 211 -16.09 -8.18 -12.42
C LYS A 211 -16.33 -9.24 -11.34
N SER A 212 -15.62 -9.13 -10.21
CA SER A 212 -15.81 -10.00 -9.06
C SER A 212 -15.70 -9.25 -7.74
N ILE A 213 -16.44 -9.70 -6.73
CA ILE A 213 -16.46 -9.13 -5.39
C ILE A 213 -16.44 -10.26 -4.37
N ARG A 214 -15.45 -10.27 -3.48
CA ARG A 214 -15.32 -11.22 -2.39
C ARG A 214 -15.02 -10.47 -1.10
N LEU A 215 -16.04 -9.90 -0.47
CA LEU A 215 -15.92 -9.19 0.81
C LEU A 215 -16.38 -10.06 1.97
N ARG A 216 -15.69 -9.93 3.09
CA ARG A 216 -16.01 -10.62 4.36
C ARG A 216 -16.09 -9.59 5.47
N ASP A 217 -17.09 -9.73 6.31
CA ASP A 217 -17.23 -8.97 7.55
C ASP A 217 -17.25 -9.96 8.70
N LYS A 218 -16.32 -9.82 9.65
CA LYS A 218 -16.10 -10.79 10.72
C LYS A 218 -16.01 -10.10 12.07
N ILE A 219 -16.46 -10.78 13.11
CA ILE A 219 -16.38 -10.34 14.50
C ILE A 219 -15.12 -10.86 15.21
N LYS A 220 -14.55 -11.96 14.73
CA LYS A 220 -13.36 -12.56 15.31
C LYS A 220 -12.17 -11.62 15.16
N ASP A 221 -11.36 -11.49 16.22
CA ASP A 221 -10.17 -10.62 16.30
C ASP A 221 -10.48 -9.11 16.17
N VAL A 222 -11.73 -8.73 16.47
CA VAL A 222 -12.17 -7.33 16.56
C VAL A 222 -12.30 -6.96 18.04
N TYR A 223 -11.70 -5.84 18.44
CA TYR A 223 -11.59 -5.46 19.84
C TYR A 223 -12.21 -4.08 20.10
N ALA A 224 -12.95 -3.98 21.22
CA ALA A 224 -13.50 -2.69 21.68
C ALA A 224 -12.42 -1.79 22.29
N GLN A 225 -11.39 -2.40 22.88
CA GLN A 225 -10.31 -1.66 23.56
C GLN A 225 -8.99 -2.43 23.48
N ALA A 226 -7.88 -1.69 23.60
CA ALA A 226 -6.55 -2.27 23.81
C ALA A 226 -6.01 -1.86 25.18
N LYS A 227 -5.42 -2.80 25.91
CA LYS A 227 -4.73 -2.55 27.18
C LYS A 227 -3.27 -2.96 27.03
N VAL A 228 -2.36 -2.01 27.31
CA VAL A 228 -0.91 -2.24 27.29
C VAL A 228 -0.40 -2.24 28.72
N GLY A 229 0.22 -3.33 29.14
CA GLY A 229 0.91 -3.45 30.41
C GLY A 229 2.41 -3.20 30.25
N TYR A 230 2.98 -2.40 31.13
CA TYR A 230 4.41 -2.11 31.22
C TYR A 230 4.88 -2.17 32.67
N HIS A 231 5.87 -2.99 32.94
CA HIS A 231 6.54 -3.00 34.23
C HIS A 231 7.63 -1.94 34.26
N ASN A 232 7.46 -0.90 35.08
CA ASN A 232 8.46 0.15 35.25
C ASN A 232 9.58 -0.34 36.15
N PRO A 233 10.81 -0.54 35.63
CA PRO A 233 11.91 -1.09 36.45
C PRO A 233 12.38 -0.12 37.55
N LYS A 234 12.18 1.19 37.38
CA LYS A 234 12.56 2.21 38.37
C LYS A 234 11.61 2.24 39.58
N THR A 235 10.31 2.15 39.30
CA THR A 235 9.27 2.22 40.36
C THR A 235 8.78 0.85 40.83
N LYS A 236 9.23 -0.25 40.16
CA LYS A 236 8.78 -1.63 40.39
C LYS A 236 7.25 -1.81 40.34
N LYS A 237 6.54 -0.92 39.68
CA LYS A 237 5.08 -0.94 39.52
C LYS A 237 4.67 -1.35 38.11
N LEU A 238 3.59 -2.15 38.01
CA LEU A 238 2.92 -2.42 36.75
C LEU A 238 2.06 -1.20 36.38
N VAL A 239 2.33 -0.62 35.25
CA VAL A 239 1.55 0.49 34.66
C VAL A 239 0.73 -0.06 33.53
N VAL A 240 -0.59 0.11 33.58
CA VAL A 240 -1.52 -0.35 32.53
C VAL A 240 -2.18 0.88 31.91
N TYR A 241 -2.12 0.95 30.58
CA TYR A 241 -2.83 1.96 29.81
C TYR A 241 -3.89 1.32 28.92
N GLY A 242 -5.09 1.89 28.89
CA GLY A 242 -6.17 1.51 28.02
C GLY A 242 -6.38 2.56 26.93
N VAL A 243 -6.70 2.07 25.72
CA VAL A 243 -7.19 2.86 24.60
C VAL A 243 -8.48 2.22 24.14
N THR A 244 -9.56 2.99 24.03
CA THR A 244 -10.86 2.51 23.53
C THR A 244 -10.98 2.76 22.02
N GLY A 245 -11.81 1.97 21.34
CA GLY A 245 -12.10 2.14 19.93
C GLY A 245 -12.71 3.51 19.59
N ASP A 246 -13.37 4.15 20.55
CA ASP A 246 -13.94 5.49 20.41
C ASP A 246 -12.88 6.59 20.25
N SER A 247 -11.63 6.31 20.65
CA SER A 247 -10.48 7.20 20.45
C SER A 247 -9.81 7.03 19.09
N VAL A 248 -10.25 6.05 18.29
CA VAL A 248 -9.83 5.87 16.90
C VAL A 248 -10.72 6.79 16.07
N GLY A 249 -10.20 7.94 15.69
CA GLY A 249 -10.94 8.94 14.94
C GLY A 249 -11.54 8.33 13.67
N VAL A 250 -12.85 8.32 13.59
CA VAL A 250 -13.56 8.06 12.33
C VAL A 250 -13.26 9.24 11.41
N VAL A 251 -12.72 8.95 10.23
CA VAL A 251 -12.36 9.96 9.26
C VAL A 251 -13.59 10.81 8.91
N GLY A 252 -13.48 12.14 9.06
CA GLY A 252 -14.56 13.09 8.79
C GLY A 252 -15.25 13.68 10.03
N GLN A 253 -14.88 13.30 11.25
CA GLN A 253 -15.36 13.95 12.48
C GLN A 253 -14.26 14.85 13.08
N SER A 254 -14.59 16.12 13.36
CA SER A 254 -13.73 17.01 14.13
C SER A 254 -13.56 16.47 15.56
N GLU A 255 -12.39 16.64 16.17
CA GLU A 255 -12.09 16.19 17.55
C GLU A 255 -13.13 16.66 18.59
N ALA A 256 -13.80 17.79 18.35
CA ALA A 256 -14.86 18.32 19.20
C ALA A 256 -16.16 17.48 19.21
N ALA A 257 -16.40 16.66 18.18
CA ALA A 257 -17.60 15.85 18.06
C ALA A 257 -17.43 14.42 18.59
N ALA A 258 -16.18 13.97 18.81
CA ALA A 258 -15.87 12.61 19.27
C ALA A 258 -16.33 12.33 20.70
N GLY A 259 -16.58 13.36 21.52
CA GLY A 259 -16.93 13.20 22.94
C GLY A 259 -18.37 12.90 23.28
N LYS A 260 -19.32 12.94 22.31
CA LYS A 260 -20.77 12.90 22.62
C LYS A 260 -21.63 11.95 21.79
N ARG A 261 -21.10 11.18 20.85
CA ARG A 261 -21.88 10.21 20.07
C ARG A 261 -21.44 8.77 20.35
N LYS A 262 -22.40 7.92 20.77
CA LYS A 262 -22.20 6.46 20.72
C LYS A 262 -21.91 6.07 19.29
N PRO A 263 -20.81 5.33 19.00
CA PRO A 263 -20.48 4.91 17.64
C PRO A 263 -21.56 3.95 17.14
N SER A 264 -22.33 4.38 16.16
CA SER A 264 -23.27 3.51 15.46
C SER A 264 -22.48 2.65 14.48
N GLY A 265 -22.35 1.37 14.75
CA GLY A 265 -21.83 0.38 13.81
C GLY A 265 -20.44 -0.17 14.10
N GLN A 266 -19.94 -0.05 15.32
CA GLN A 266 -18.68 -0.63 15.71
C GLN A 266 -18.82 -1.99 16.40
N SER A 267 -17.69 -2.69 16.45
CA SER A 267 -17.55 -4.07 16.86
C SER A 267 -18.51 -4.44 17.98
N THR A 268 -19.33 -5.42 17.74
CA THR A 268 -20.16 -6.07 18.74
C THR A 268 -19.34 -6.91 19.72
N SER A 269 -18.02 -7.07 19.48
CA SER A 269 -17.10 -7.72 20.40
C SER A 269 -16.79 -6.80 21.59
N GLY A 270 -17.10 -7.22 22.79
CA GLY A 270 -16.67 -6.58 24.03
C GLY A 270 -15.23 -6.87 24.41
N ASP A 271 -14.45 -7.53 23.53
CA ASP A 271 -13.14 -8.07 23.82
C ASP A 271 -12.07 -7.00 24.00
N THR A 272 -11.09 -7.32 24.83
CA THR A 272 -9.95 -6.45 25.12
C THR A 272 -8.67 -7.05 24.56
N LEU A 273 -8.01 -6.32 23.64
CA LEU A 273 -6.68 -6.67 23.17
C LEU A 273 -5.65 -6.36 24.29
N ARG A 274 -5.01 -7.40 24.81
CA ARG A 274 -3.95 -7.26 25.84
C ARG A 274 -2.58 -7.33 25.19
N LEU A 275 -1.76 -6.31 25.43
CA LEU A 275 -0.43 -6.18 24.88
C LEU A 275 0.59 -6.03 26.00
N SER A 276 1.73 -6.68 25.86
CA SER A 276 2.91 -6.42 26.66
C SER A 276 3.91 -5.64 25.83
N ALA A 277 4.26 -4.43 26.21
CA ALA A 277 5.19 -3.60 25.46
C ALA A 277 6.17 -2.89 26.40
N ARG A 278 7.43 -2.83 25.99
CA ARG A 278 8.41 -1.95 26.62
C ARG A 278 8.29 -0.56 26.02
N ALA A 279 8.16 0.45 26.86
CA ALA A 279 8.23 1.85 26.41
C ALA A 279 8.65 2.73 27.57
N GLY A 280 9.42 3.77 27.28
CA GLY A 280 9.91 4.72 28.26
C GLY A 280 8.90 5.79 28.66
N SER A 281 7.81 5.96 27.90
CA SER A 281 6.82 6.98 28.19
C SER A 281 5.37 6.49 27.99
N LYS A 282 4.44 7.17 28.69
CA LYS A 282 3.00 6.99 28.53
C LYS A 282 2.55 7.20 27.09
N ALA A 283 3.05 8.25 26.43
CA ALA A 283 2.69 8.59 25.05
C ALA A 283 3.09 7.47 24.08
N THR A 284 4.27 6.88 24.23
CA THR A 284 4.73 5.77 23.39
C THR A 284 3.87 4.52 23.60
N LEU A 285 3.46 4.22 24.85
CA LEU A 285 2.55 3.10 25.15
C LEU A 285 1.18 3.31 24.51
N GLN A 286 0.64 4.51 24.59
CA GLN A 286 -0.64 4.85 23.96
C GLN A 286 -0.56 4.72 22.43
N THR A 287 0.53 5.18 21.79
CA THR A 287 0.74 5.03 20.36
C THR A 287 0.76 3.57 19.94
N LYS A 288 1.50 2.71 20.67
CA LYS A 288 1.55 1.26 20.40
C LYS A 288 0.19 0.59 20.59
N ALA A 289 -0.54 0.94 21.66
CA ALA A 289 -1.87 0.40 21.92
C ALA A 289 -2.86 0.77 20.83
N ARG A 290 -2.84 2.03 20.37
CA ARG A 290 -3.69 2.51 19.28
C ARG A 290 -3.33 1.81 17.97
N ALA A 291 -2.06 1.74 17.62
CA ALA A 291 -1.60 1.07 16.40
C ALA A 291 -2.04 -0.40 16.35
N ALA A 292 -1.89 -1.12 17.47
CA ALA A 292 -2.31 -2.51 17.55
C ALA A 292 -3.83 -2.69 17.46
N LEU A 293 -4.61 -1.82 18.11
CA LEU A 293 -6.07 -1.83 18.03
C LEU A 293 -6.55 -1.53 16.60
N ASP A 294 -5.97 -0.51 15.97
CA ASP A 294 -6.28 -0.14 14.58
C ASP A 294 -5.98 -1.27 13.60
N GLN A 295 -4.81 -1.91 13.74
CA GLN A 295 -4.43 -3.03 12.86
C GLN A 295 -5.32 -4.26 13.04
N ALA A 296 -5.73 -4.56 14.28
CA ALA A 296 -6.66 -5.65 14.53
C ALA A 296 -8.03 -5.35 13.90
N ASN A 297 -8.56 -4.14 14.15
CA ASN A 297 -9.90 -3.76 13.68
C ASN A 297 -9.96 -3.52 12.16
N LEU A 298 -8.85 -3.13 11.50
CA LEU A 298 -8.78 -3.08 10.03
C LEU A 298 -9.07 -4.44 9.36
N LYS A 299 -8.84 -5.54 10.06
CA LYS A 299 -9.12 -6.89 9.56
C LYS A 299 -10.58 -7.29 9.70
N GLN A 300 -11.44 -6.46 10.27
CA GLN A 300 -12.86 -6.74 10.46
C GLN A 300 -13.56 -6.94 9.12
N THR A 301 -13.48 -5.93 8.25
CA THR A 301 -14.14 -5.96 6.93
C THR A 301 -13.09 -5.79 5.85
N GLY A 302 -13.02 -6.73 4.93
CA GLY A 302 -12.10 -6.69 3.79
C GLY A 302 -12.30 -7.86 2.86
N GLY A 303 -11.48 -7.93 1.83
CA GLY A 303 -11.50 -8.97 0.81
C GLY A 303 -10.95 -8.49 -0.50
N SER A 304 -11.23 -9.17 -1.60
CA SER A 304 -10.75 -8.82 -2.93
C SER A 304 -11.88 -8.36 -3.84
N VAL A 305 -11.52 -7.45 -4.74
CA VAL A 305 -12.40 -6.93 -5.78
C VAL A 305 -11.60 -6.88 -7.08
N GLU A 306 -12.21 -7.35 -8.16
CA GLU A 306 -11.61 -7.35 -9.49
C GLU A 306 -12.42 -6.46 -10.43
N MET A 307 -11.72 -5.68 -11.26
CA MET A 307 -12.31 -4.74 -12.21
C MET A 307 -11.47 -4.60 -13.46
N THR A 308 -11.97 -3.86 -14.44
CA THR A 308 -11.18 -3.43 -15.60
C THR A 308 -9.95 -2.66 -15.14
N GLY A 309 -8.82 -2.84 -15.80
CA GLY A 309 -7.55 -2.25 -15.37
C GLY A 309 -7.59 -0.73 -15.28
N ASP A 310 -7.11 -0.18 -14.18
CA ASP A 310 -6.95 1.26 -13.99
C ASP A 310 -5.63 1.55 -13.28
N THR A 311 -4.78 2.36 -13.92
CA THR A 311 -3.44 2.72 -13.45
C THR A 311 -3.43 3.56 -12.16
N LYS A 312 -4.58 4.05 -11.69
CA LYS A 312 -4.71 4.80 -10.44
C LYS A 312 -4.85 3.92 -9.21
N LEU A 313 -5.12 2.62 -9.40
CA LEU A 313 -5.27 1.66 -8.33
C LEU A 313 -3.89 1.22 -7.84
N ALA A 314 -3.44 1.79 -6.75
CA ALA A 314 -2.15 1.47 -6.15
C ALA A 314 -2.31 1.17 -4.65
N ALA A 315 -1.42 0.38 -4.09
CA ALA A 315 -1.40 0.08 -2.67
C ALA A 315 -1.24 1.36 -1.83
N GLY A 316 -2.07 1.51 -0.80
CA GLY A 316 -2.13 2.72 0.02
C GLY A 316 -3.09 3.80 -0.49
N ALA A 317 -3.62 3.68 -1.71
CA ALA A 317 -4.75 4.48 -2.15
C ALA A 317 -6.06 4.00 -1.51
N SER A 318 -7.07 4.86 -1.48
CA SER A 318 -8.42 4.50 -1.02
C SER A 318 -9.38 4.51 -2.20
N ILE A 319 -10.33 3.58 -2.22
CA ILE A 319 -11.47 3.55 -3.13
C ILE A 319 -12.77 3.56 -2.35
N GLU A 320 -13.85 3.94 -3.00
CA GLU A 320 -15.18 3.88 -2.41
C GLU A 320 -16.06 2.89 -3.18
N LEU A 321 -16.64 1.94 -2.45
CA LEU A 321 -17.58 0.95 -2.99
C LEU A 321 -19.00 1.39 -2.70
N LEU A 322 -19.83 1.47 -3.74
CA LEU A 322 -21.20 1.92 -3.70
C LEU A 322 -22.16 0.75 -3.99
N GLU A 323 -23.42 0.88 -3.57
CA GLU A 323 -24.50 -0.07 -3.88
C GLU A 323 -24.30 -1.49 -3.31
N LEU A 324 -23.48 -1.63 -2.26
CA LEU A 324 -23.23 -2.90 -1.55
C LEU A 324 -23.90 -2.96 -0.17
N GLY A 325 -24.93 -2.12 0.06
CA GLY A 325 -25.66 -2.07 1.32
C GLY A 325 -24.73 -1.73 2.49
N LYS A 326 -24.71 -2.57 3.55
CA LYS A 326 -23.84 -2.38 4.74
C LYS A 326 -22.35 -2.52 4.44
N LEU A 327 -21.98 -3.13 3.34
CA LEU A 327 -20.60 -3.23 2.89
C LEU A 327 -20.16 -2.05 2.01
N SER A 328 -21.07 -1.13 1.66
CA SER A 328 -20.70 0.11 0.99
C SER A 328 -19.81 0.97 1.88
N GLY A 329 -18.89 1.72 1.28
CA GLY A 329 -18.03 2.66 1.99
C GLY A 329 -16.62 2.72 1.43
N LYS A 330 -15.76 3.40 2.18
CA LYS A 330 -14.38 3.64 1.80
C LYS A 330 -13.48 2.50 2.26
N TYR A 331 -12.63 2.05 1.36
CA TYR A 331 -11.68 0.97 1.56
C TYR A 331 -10.26 1.43 1.21
N LEU A 332 -9.30 1.02 2.02
CA LEU A 332 -7.87 1.16 1.75
C LEU A 332 -7.40 -0.05 0.94
N ILE A 333 -6.64 0.18 -0.10
CA ILE A 333 -6.00 -0.86 -0.90
C ILE A 333 -4.76 -1.36 -0.16
N GLU A 334 -4.74 -2.65 0.19
CA GLU A 334 -3.60 -3.33 0.83
C GLU A 334 -2.61 -3.85 -0.21
N SER A 335 -3.13 -4.40 -1.31
CA SER A 335 -2.35 -4.75 -2.49
C SER A 335 -3.17 -4.51 -3.76
N ALA A 336 -2.49 -4.20 -4.85
CA ALA A 336 -3.07 -4.04 -6.18
C ALA A 336 -2.30 -4.91 -7.17
N ARG A 337 -2.97 -5.88 -7.78
CA ARG A 337 -2.42 -6.72 -8.84
C ARG A 337 -2.97 -6.27 -10.18
N HIS A 338 -2.10 -5.74 -11.01
CA HIS A 338 -2.37 -5.36 -12.39
C HIS A 338 -1.96 -6.50 -13.30
N ARG A 339 -2.87 -7.02 -14.09
CA ARG A 339 -2.62 -8.15 -14.98
C ARG A 339 -3.11 -7.84 -16.40
N LEU A 340 -2.25 -8.10 -17.35
CA LEU A 340 -2.55 -8.03 -18.77
C LEU A 340 -2.43 -9.43 -19.33
N ASP A 341 -3.54 -9.97 -19.85
CA ASP A 341 -3.64 -11.30 -20.44
C ASP A 341 -3.87 -11.18 -21.95
N ARG A 342 -3.30 -12.14 -22.71
CA ARG A 342 -3.51 -12.25 -24.17
C ARG A 342 -5.00 -12.29 -24.56
N GLY A 343 -5.84 -12.99 -23.77
CA GLY A 343 -7.28 -13.14 -24.05
C GLY A 343 -8.20 -12.35 -23.12
N GLY A 344 -7.72 -11.89 -21.97
CA GLY A 344 -8.52 -11.25 -20.91
C GLY A 344 -8.40 -9.74 -20.87
N GLY A 345 -7.47 -9.15 -21.63
CA GLY A 345 -7.19 -7.73 -21.60
C GLY A 345 -6.52 -7.29 -20.31
N TYR A 346 -6.64 -6.00 -19.96
CA TYR A 346 -6.07 -5.44 -18.74
C TYR A 346 -7.10 -5.47 -17.60
N GLN A 347 -6.70 -6.06 -16.48
CA GLN A 347 -7.50 -6.22 -15.28
C GLN A 347 -6.71 -5.76 -14.06
N THR A 348 -7.42 -5.28 -13.05
CA THR A 348 -6.84 -4.96 -11.75
C THR A 348 -7.64 -5.65 -10.65
N GLU A 349 -6.97 -6.48 -9.87
CA GLU A 349 -7.49 -7.05 -8.63
C GLU A 349 -6.89 -6.29 -7.45
N VAL A 350 -7.73 -5.87 -6.50
CA VAL A 350 -7.28 -5.17 -5.30
C VAL A 350 -7.73 -5.90 -4.05
N GLU A 351 -6.79 -6.06 -3.10
CA GLU A 351 -7.10 -6.47 -1.75
C GLU A 351 -7.44 -5.24 -0.90
N LEU A 352 -8.59 -5.29 -0.25
CA LEU A 352 -9.21 -4.16 0.42
C LEU A 352 -9.36 -4.37 1.91
N LYS A 353 -9.15 -3.29 2.68
CA LYS A 353 -9.52 -3.20 4.08
C LYS A 353 -10.36 -1.98 4.33
N ARG A 354 -11.47 -2.14 5.05
CA ARG A 354 -12.40 -1.04 5.30
C ARG A 354 -11.77 0.05 6.15
N SER A 355 -11.74 1.25 5.63
CA SER A 355 -11.15 2.41 6.30
C SER A 355 -12.18 3.29 6.99
N ALA A 356 -13.40 3.34 6.48
CA ALA A 356 -14.52 4.09 7.05
C ALA A 356 -15.87 3.47 6.64
N ILE A 357 -16.89 3.65 7.46
CA ILE A 357 -18.26 3.28 7.14
C ILE A 357 -18.85 4.42 6.31
N ALA A 358 -19.51 4.10 5.18
CA ALA A 358 -20.27 5.10 4.44
C ALA A 358 -21.34 5.69 5.37
N VAL A 359 -21.28 6.98 5.58
CA VAL A 359 -22.41 7.70 6.18
C VAL A 359 -23.47 7.77 5.09
N GLN A 360 -24.57 7.01 5.23
CA GLN A 360 -25.72 7.25 4.37
C GLN A 360 -26.05 8.75 4.44
N ALA A 361 -26.00 9.41 3.29
CA ALA A 361 -26.39 10.80 3.19
C ALA A 361 -27.86 10.91 3.57
N GLY A 362 -28.12 11.15 4.84
CA GLY A 362 -29.39 11.64 5.30
C GLY A 362 -29.63 12.96 4.58
N LYS A 363 -30.73 13.08 3.87
CA LYS A 363 -31.20 14.35 3.25
C LYS A 363 -31.04 15.48 4.27
N GLY A 364 -30.10 16.39 4.07
CA GLY A 364 -29.99 17.58 4.92
C GLY A 364 -28.59 18.20 4.93
N GLY A 365 -28.39 19.28 4.18
CA GLY A 365 -27.49 20.38 4.49
C GLY A 365 -26.00 20.19 4.12
N GLY A 366 -25.62 20.68 2.95
CA GLY A 366 -24.23 20.75 2.50
C GLY A 366 -23.38 21.68 3.35
N THR A 367 -22.25 21.17 3.77
CA THR A 367 -21.05 21.96 4.06
C THR A 367 -19.88 21.26 3.39
N THR A 368 -19.35 21.91 2.37
CA THR A 368 -18.15 21.53 1.64
C THR A 368 -16.95 21.40 2.58
N PRO A 369 -16.21 20.27 2.58
CA PRO A 369 -15.00 20.19 3.40
C PRO A 369 -13.91 21.10 2.83
N LYS A 370 -13.29 21.89 3.68
CA LYS A 370 -12.11 22.70 3.34
C LYS A 370 -10.97 21.77 2.93
N LYS A 371 -10.49 21.91 1.69
CA LYS A 371 -9.29 21.25 1.17
C LYS A 371 -8.07 21.60 2.01
N SER A 372 -7.42 20.58 2.56
CA SER A 372 -6.07 20.69 3.10
C SER A 372 -5.07 20.84 1.94
N THR A 373 -4.50 22.01 1.77
CA THR A 373 -3.48 22.34 0.75
C THR A 373 -2.05 22.09 1.24
N LYS A 374 -1.82 21.17 2.16
CA LYS A 374 -0.46 20.84 2.59
C LYS A 374 0.15 19.77 1.69
N GLY A 375 1.12 20.17 0.84
CA GLY A 375 1.92 19.27 0.02
C GLY A 375 2.66 18.22 0.84
N LEU A 376 3.00 17.09 0.22
CA LEU A 376 3.82 16.04 0.82
C LEU A 376 5.18 16.60 1.22
N GLN A 377 5.53 16.50 2.50
CA GLN A 377 6.85 16.88 2.98
C GLN A 377 7.82 15.72 2.75
N VAL A 378 8.91 15.99 2.07
CA VAL A 378 10.01 15.03 1.85
C VAL A 378 11.03 15.24 2.96
N TYR A 379 11.31 14.20 3.73
CA TYR A 379 12.35 14.21 4.76
C TYR A 379 13.65 13.65 4.20
N GLY A 380 14.74 14.32 4.47
CA GLY A 380 16.08 13.91 4.09
C GLY A 380 17.09 14.23 5.18
N VAL A 381 18.33 13.76 5.01
CA VAL A 381 19.43 14.10 5.92
C VAL A 381 19.98 15.46 5.49
N THR A 382 19.94 16.45 6.39
CA THR A 382 20.55 17.77 6.17
C THR A 382 22.07 17.66 6.09
N ALA A 383 22.75 18.70 5.57
CA ALA A 383 24.21 18.77 5.49
C ALA A 383 24.91 18.59 6.86
N LYS A 384 24.20 18.80 7.96
CA LYS A 384 24.70 18.59 9.34
C LYS A 384 24.42 17.17 9.89
N GLY A 385 23.81 16.27 9.09
CA GLY A 385 23.53 14.90 9.50
C GLY A 385 22.21 14.70 10.25
N ASP A 386 21.42 15.74 10.46
CA ASP A 386 20.11 15.68 11.12
C ASP A 386 19.00 15.40 10.10
N VAL A 387 17.93 14.73 10.57
CA VAL A 387 16.75 14.48 9.73
C VAL A 387 15.84 15.70 9.75
N GLY A 388 15.67 16.31 8.60
CA GLY A 388 14.82 17.49 8.42
C GLY A 388 14.02 17.44 7.12
N VAL A 389 13.06 18.37 6.98
CA VAL A 389 12.31 18.54 5.72
C VAL A 389 13.25 19.13 4.68
N VAL A 390 13.56 18.35 3.64
CA VAL A 390 14.45 18.78 2.53
C VAL A 390 13.69 19.30 1.31
N GLY A 391 12.36 19.18 1.30
CA GLY A 391 11.50 19.70 0.24
C GLY A 391 10.03 19.45 0.48
N THR A 392 9.18 20.21 -0.22
CA THR A 392 7.74 19.97 -0.33
C THR A 392 7.41 19.77 -1.81
N THR A 393 6.76 18.66 -2.15
CA THR A 393 6.23 18.49 -3.51
C THR A 393 4.95 19.32 -3.65
N PRO A 394 4.86 20.30 -4.57
CA PRO A 394 3.64 21.07 -4.73
C PRO A 394 2.54 20.15 -5.29
N VAL A 395 1.37 20.18 -4.66
CA VAL A 395 0.16 19.63 -5.25
C VAL A 395 -0.17 20.49 -6.46
N ALA A 396 -0.18 19.90 -7.66
CA ALA A 396 -0.48 20.61 -8.90
C ALA A 396 -1.80 21.37 -8.79
N ALA A 397 -1.72 22.70 -8.85
CA ALA A 397 -2.90 23.56 -8.89
C ALA A 397 -3.59 23.34 -10.24
N LYS A 398 -4.86 22.92 -10.22
CA LYS A 398 -5.71 22.90 -11.42
C LYS A 398 -5.75 24.31 -12.02
N GLY A 399 -5.26 24.44 -13.25
CA GLY A 399 -5.30 25.67 -14.02
C GLY A 399 -6.72 26.21 -14.13
N LYS A 400 -6.88 27.48 -13.80
CA LYS A 400 -8.07 28.24 -14.14
C LYS A 400 -8.14 28.36 -15.66
N LYS A 401 -9.17 27.76 -16.27
CA LYS A 401 -9.56 28.15 -17.65
C LYS A 401 -10.15 29.56 -17.58
N LYS A 402 -9.57 30.44 -18.38
CA LYS A 402 -10.21 31.69 -18.79
C LYS A 402 -11.29 31.36 -19.84
#